data_d821df9ebf4e3b035c3e48c42c08d965
#
_entry.id   d821df9ebf4e3b035c3e48c42c08d965
#
_cell.length_a   1.000
_cell.length_b   1.000
_cell.length_c   1.000
_cell.angle_alpha   90.00
_cell.angle_beta   90.00
_cell.angle_gamma   90.00
#
_symmetry.space_group_name_H-M   'P 1'
#
loop_
_entity.id
_entity.type
_entity.pdbx_description
1 polymer ?
#
loop_
_entity_poly.entity_id
_entity_poly.type
_entity_poly.pdbx_seq_one_letter_code
_entity_poly.pdbx_strand_id
1 'polypeptide(L)'
;DVELGAYLSGGMDSGSITAIASQSFEYLKSFTCGFDLSSASGLEACFDERSTAEALSYAFKTEHYEVVLKAGDMERCLPTLAWHLEEPRVGQSYPNFYAAKLASKFVKVVLSGAGGDELFAGYPWRYFRTMVNENFEDYIDKYYLYWQRLVSNSDLKNLFSPIWKDVDEVWTRDIFRDVFLSHDQSLDTPEDYINHSLYFETKTFLHGLLVVEDKLSMAHGLENRVPFLDNDLVEFAMKCPVSLKLKNLKEVARINENATGDKQTQFFEQTQDGKQILREVMNRIIPKEVTDAKKQGFSGPDSSWFKGDSIEFVKRKILQKDAR
;
A
#
# COMPACT_ATOMS: atom_id res chain seq x y z
N ASP A 1 -12.95 -11.64 24.13
CA ASP A 1 -12.20 -12.41 25.13
C ASP A 1 -10.76 -11.89 25.34
N VAL A 2 -10.24 -11.07 24.43
CA VAL A 2 -8.90 -10.47 24.49
C VAL A 2 -8.96 -8.98 24.20
N GLU A 3 -7.95 -8.23 24.66
CA GLU A 3 -7.85 -6.81 24.36
C GLU A 3 -7.62 -6.57 22.88
N LEU A 4 -8.39 -5.63 22.32
CA LEU A 4 -8.39 -5.23 20.93
C LEU A 4 -7.79 -3.83 20.77
N GLY A 5 -7.03 -3.62 19.73
CA GLY A 5 -6.56 -2.30 19.30
C GLY A 5 -6.78 -2.08 17.81
N ALA A 6 -6.38 -0.91 17.33
CA ALA A 6 -6.42 -0.58 15.90
C ALA A 6 -5.14 0.17 15.49
N TYR A 7 -4.60 -0.14 14.33
CA TYR A 7 -3.64 0.75 13.69
C TYR A 7 -4.35 2.02 13.22
N LEU A 8 -3.80 3.16 13.56
CA LEU A 8 -4.35 4.46 13.19
C LEU A 8 -3.28 5.29 12.51
N SER A 9 -3.44 5.53 11.23
CA SER A 9 -2.67 6.54 10.48
C SER A 9 -3.52 7.79 10.27
N GLY A 10 -2.98 8.79 9.62
CA GLY A 10 -3.77 9.94 9.14
C GLY A 10 -4.74 9.60 8.00
N GLY A 11 -4.71 8.36 7.50
CA GLY A 11 -5.47 7.93 6.34
C GLY A 11 -6.92 7.51 6.64
N MET A 12 -7.77 7.63 5.60
CA MET A 12 -9.19 7.32 5.71
C MET A 12 -9.47 5.85 6.07
N ASP A 13 -8.69 4.89 5.57
CA ASP A 13 -8.96 3.46 5.80
C ASP A 13 -8.81 3.08 7.27
N SER A 14 -7.65 3.37 7.85
CA SER A 14 -7.40 3.13 9.27
C SER A 14 -8.34 3.98 10.16
N GLY A 15 -8.59 5.23 9.77
CA GLY A 15 -9.54 6.11 10.43
C GLY A 15 -10.96 5.54 10.44
N SER A 16 -11.42 4.97 9.32
CA SER A 16 -12.74 4.34 9.20
C SER A 16 -12.89 3.14 10.13
N ILE A 17 -11.91 2.24 10.12
CA ILE A 17 -11.92 1.06 11.00
C ILE A 17 -11.90 1.47 12.46
N THR A 18 -11.01 2.41 12.83
CA THR A 18 -10.90 2.90 14.21
C THR A 18 -12.17 3.61 14.66
N ALA A 19 -12.77 4.45 13.82
CA ALA A 19 -14.00 5.16 14.13
C ALA A 19 -15.19 4.22 14.38
N ILE A 20 -15.34 3.17 13.58
CA ILE A 20 -16.41 2.17 13.74
C ILE A 20 -16.13 1.32 14.99
N ALA A 21 -14.90 0.85 15.17
CA ALA A 21 -14.53 0.03 16.32
C ALA A 21 -14.71 0.78 17.64
N SER A 22 -14.36 2.07 17.70
CA SER A 22 -14.51 2.89 18.92
C SER A 22 -15.96 3.06 19.38
N GLN A 23 -16.95 2.86 18.50
CA GLN A 23 -18.36 2.87 18.87
C GLN A 23 -18.81 1.58 19.60
N SER A 24 -18.08 0.49 19.38
CA SER A 24 -18.41 -0.83 19.93
C SER A 24 -17.49 -1.28 21.07
N PHE A 25 -16.28 -0.73 21.12
CA PHE A 25 -15.28 -1.08 22.13
C PHE A 25 -14.91 0.14 22.95
N GLU A 26 -15.34 0.14 24.21
CA GLU A 26 -14.92 1.15 25.19
C GLU A 26 -13.41 1.01 25.45
N TYR A 27 -12.69 2.13 25.51
CA TYR A 27 -11.23 2.17 25.72
C TYR A 27 -10.40 1.48 24.59
N LEU A 28 -10.85 1.59 23.34
CA LEU A 28 -10.09 1.11 22.22
C LEU A 28 -8.69 1.74 22.19
N LYS A 29 -7.65 0.92 22.10
CA LYS A 29 -6.27 1.38 21.96
C LYS A 29 -5.94 1.59 20.48
N SER A 30 -5.27 2.70 20.15
CA SER A 30 -4.82 2.99 18.78
C SER A 30 -3.31 3.16 18.70
N PHE A 31 -2.71 2.74 17.60
CA PHE A 31 -1.26 2.67 17.43
C PHE A 31 -0.82 3.31 16.13
N THR A 32 0.17 4.20 16.21
CA THR A 32 0.75 4.90 15.07
C THR A 32 2.26 4.70 15.02
N CYS A 33 2.77 4.49 13.82
CA CYS A 33 4.19 4.55 13.53
C CYS A 33 4.47 5.83 12.74
N GLY A 34 5.27 6.71 13.29
CA GLY A 34 5.70 7.94 12.65
C GLY A 34 7.20 7.98 12.42
N PHE A 35 7.70 9.09 11.86
CA PHE A 35 9.08 9.23 11.43
C PHE A 35 9.69 10.53 11.95
N ASP A 36 10.96 10.45 12.36
CA ASP A 36 11.77 11.63 12.59
C ASP A 36 12.23 12.21 11.24
N LEU A 37 11.61 13.29 10.85
CA LEU A 37 11.84 13.95 9.57
C LEU A 37 12.96 15.01 9.63
N SER A 38 13.72 15.11 10.71
CA SER A 38 14.79 16.12 10.86
C SER A 38 15.85 16.03 9.75
N SER A 39 16.07 14.85 9.19
CA SER A 39 16.98 14.60 8.06
C SER A 39 16.26 14.31 6.73
N ALA A 40 14.94 14.39 6.69
CA ALA A 40 14.16 14.17 5.47
C ALA A 40 14.14 15.41 4.57
N SER A 41 14.04 15.22 3.28
CA SER A 41 14.01 16.28 2.28
C SER A 41 12.99 16.03 1.18
N GLY A 42 12.58 17.10 0.49
CA GLY A 42 11.62 17.00 -0.61
C GLY A 42 10.25 16.46 -0.15
N LEU A 43 9.67 15.56 -0.94
CA LEU A 43 8.36 14.98 -0.65
C LEU A 43 8.34 14.13 0.64
N GLU A 44 9.48 13.56 1.02
CA GLU A 44 9.58 12.72 2.22
C GLU A 44 9.40 13.50 3.53
N ALA A 45 9.58 14.83 3.50
CA ALA A 45 9.30 15.70 4.64
C ALA A 45 7.80 15.74 5.05
N CYS A 46 6.91 15.18 4.23
CA CYS A 46 5.47 15.11 4.50
C CYS A 46 4.99 13.70 4.91
N PHE A 47 5.90 12.73 5.12
CA PHE A 47 5.51 11.34 5.36
C PHE A 47 5.07 11.05 6.79
N ASP A 48 5.22 11.98 7.71
CA ASP A 48 4.76 11.79 9.09
C ASP A 48 3.29 12.17 9.26
N GLU A 49 2.47 11.19 9.57
CA GLU A 49 1.03 11.33 9.73
C GLU A 49 0.59 11.42 11.21
N ARG A 50 1.53 11.51 12.16
CA ARG A 50 1.22 11.48 13.60
C ARG A 50 0.22 12.56 14.02
N SER A 51 0.39 13.79 13.58
CA SER A 51 -0.50 14.90 13.96
C SER A 51 -1.96 14.63 13.55
N THR A 52 -2.18 14.03 12.38
CA THR A 52 -3.52 13.67 11.93
C THR A 52 -4.06 12.46 12.71
N ALA A 53 -3.21 11.46 12.98
CA ALA A 53 -3.58 10.30 13.78
C ALA A 53 -3.95 10.70 15.23
N GLU A 54 -3.19 11.62 15.84
CA GLU A 54 -3.48 12.18 17.16
C GLU A 54 -4.84 12.90 17.17
N ALA A 55 -5.11 13.76 16.18
CA ALA A 55 -6.41 14.44 16.07
C ALA A 55 -7.58 13.45 15.91
N LEU A 56 -7.40 12.39 15.12
CA LEU A 56 -8.39 11.32 14.99
C LEU A 56 -8.56 10.54 16.29
N SER A 57 -7.49 10.21 16.99
CA SER A 57 -7.55 9.51 18.26
C SER A 57 -8.35 10.28 19.31
N TYR A 58 -8.15 11.60 19.35
CA TYR A 58 -8.93 12.49 20.20
C TYR A 58 -10.41 12.50 19.82
N ALA A 59 -10.71 12.61 18.51
CA ALA A 59 -12.09 12.59 18.02
C ALA A 59 -12.82 11.28 18.33
N PHE A 60 -12.13 10.15 18.25
CA PHE A 60 -12.69 8.81 18.50
C PHE A 60 -12.54 8.36 19.97
N LYS A 61 -11.89 9.17 20.80
CA LYS A 61 -11.63 8.90 22.22
C LYS A 61 -10.88 7.58 22.45
N THR A 62 -9.90 7.30 21.61
CA THR A 62 -9.04 6.13 21.77
C THR A 62 -7.85 6.45 22.68
N GLU A 63 -7.33 5.43 23.35
CA GLU A 63 -6.05 5.51 24.05
C GLU A 63 -4.92 5.36 23.04
N HIS A 64 -4.20 6.43 22.75
CA HIS A 64 -3.28 6.51 21.61
C HIS A 64 -1.81 6.33 22.00
N TYR A 65 -1.12 5.49 21.25
CA TYR A 65 0.29 5.19 21.41
C TYR A 65 1.05 5.37 20.10
N GLU A 66 2.24 5.96 20.20
CA GLU A 66 3.09 6.23 19.04
C GLU A 66 4.48 5.64 19.18
N VAL A 67 5.06 5.21 18.06
CA VAL A 67 6.49 4.98 17.92
C VAL A 67 7.05 5.88 16.83
N VAL A 68 8.17 6.55 17.12
CA VAL A 68 8.84 7.41 16.15
C VAL A 68 10.13 6.76 15.70
N LEU A 69 10.19 6.43 14.42
CA LEU A 69 11.36 5.84 13.80
C LEU A 69 12.30 6.91 13.28
N LYS A 70 13.58 6.60 13.27
CA LYS A 70 14.67 7.44 12.78
C LYS A 70 15.68 6.65 11.98
N ALA A 71 16.57 7.33 11.30
CA ALA A 71 17.67 6.71 10.59
C ALA A 71 18.39 5.68 11.49
N GLY A 72 18.70 4.52 10.94
CA GLY A 72 19.28 3.38 11.65
C GLY A 72 18.28 2.40 12.28
N ASP A 73 17.00 2.74 12.40
CA ASP A 73 16.01 1.78 12.93
C ASP A 73 15.78 0.60 11.98
N MET A 74 15.75 0.85 10.66
CA MET A 74 15.71 -0.22 9.67
C MET A 74 16.94 -1.12 9.78
N GLU A 75 18.14 -0.54 9.89
CA GLU A 75 19.39 -1.29 10.02
C GLU A 75 19.36 -2.26 11.19
N ARG A 76 18.82 -1.82 12.33
CA ARG A 76 18.74 -2.63 13.55
C ARG A 76 17.78 -3.79 13.43
N CYS A 77 16.66 -3.63 12.74
CA CYS A 77 15.65 -4.69 12.62
C CYS A 77 15.84 -5.60 11.40
N LEU A 78 16.68 -5.22 10.42
CA LEU A 78 16.82 -5.92 9.14
C LEU A 78 17.13 -7.43 9.27
N PRO A 79 18.02 -7.90 10.17
CA PRO A 79 18.25 -9.34 10.34
C PRO A 79 17.00 -10.09 10.83
N THR A 80 16.24 -9.47 11.74
CA THR A 80 14.98 -10.04 12.25
C THR A 80 13.89 -10.02 11.18
N LEU A 81 13.81 -8.94 10.40
CA LEU A 81 12.90 -8.86 9.26
C LEU A 81 13.18 -9.96 8.23
N ALA A 82 14.46 -10.13 7.85
CA ALA A 82 14.85 -11.16 6.89
C ALA A 82 14.48 -12.57 7.38
N TRP A 83 14.64 -12.82 8.68
CA TRP A 83 14.25 -14.08 9.30
C TRP A 83 12.74 -14.36 9.21
N HIS A 84 11.91 -13.37 9.58
CA HIS A 84 10.47 -13.57 9.64
C HIS A 84 9.79 -13.48 8.26
N LEU A 85 10.30 -12.63 7.37
CA LEU A 85 9.72 -12.49 6.03
C LEU A 85 10.08 -13.66 5.11
N GLU A 86 11.30 -14.23 5.25
CA GLU A 86 11.82 -15.34 4.44
C GLU A 86 11.96 -15.04 2.95
N GLU A 87 11.67 -13.82 2.55
CA GLU A 87 11.72 -13.35 1.16
C GLU A 87 12.15 -11.89 1.06
N PRO A 88 12.76 -11.47 -0.06
CA PRO A 88 13.06 -10.06 -0.29
C PRO A 88 11.78 -9.24 -0.39
N ARG A 89 11.71 -8.14 0.36
CA ARG A 89 10.62 -7.17 0.28
C ARG A 89 11.17 -5.77 0.13
N VAL A 90 10.49 -4.97 -0.68
CA VAL A 90 10.82 -3.56 -0.90
C VAL A 90 9.85 -2.69 -0.11
N GLY A 91 10.41 -1.73 0.64
CA GLY A 91 9.63 -0.73 1.39
C GLY A 91 8.90 -1.27 2.62
N GLN A 92 8.24 -0.43 3.31
CA GLN A 92 7.23 -0.57 4.41
C GLN A 92 7.39 -1.68 5.47
N SER A 93 8.28 -2.66 5.30
CA SER A 93 8.36 -3.80 6.21
C SER A 93 8.82 -3.41 7.61
N TYR A 94 9.83 -2.55 7.74
CA TYR A 94 10.33 -2.16 9.06
C TYR A 94 9.36 -1.27 9.84
N PRO A 95 8.60 -0.32 9.24
CA PRO A 95 7.57 0.40 9.98
C PRO A 95 6.48 -0.54 10.52
N ASN A 96 6.02 -1.50 9.71
CA ASN A 96 5.04 -2.51 10.14
C ASN A 96 5.57 -3.35 11.30
N PHE A 97 6.85 -3.75 11.25
CA PHE A 97 7.50 -4.48 12.34
C PHE A 97 7.48 -3.69 13.66
N TYR A 98 7.83 -2.40 13.62
CA TYR A 98 7.84 -1.57 14.82
C TYR A 98 6.43 -1.21 15.30
N ALA A 99 5.48 -0.99 14.41
CA ALA A 99 4.08 -0.78 14.78
C ALA A 99 3.50 -2.02 15.49
N ALA A 100 3.75 -3.21 14.94
CA ALA A 100 3.33 -4.48 15.56
C ALA A 100 4.02 -4.70 16.92
N LYS A 101 5.32 -4.41 17.00
CA LYS A 101 6.08 -4.47 18.27
C LYS A 101 5.52 -3.51 19.33
N LEU A 102 5.06 -2.33 18.94
CA LEU A 102 4.40 -1.40 19.86
C LEU A 102 3.07 -1.97 20.31
N ALA A 103 2.18 -2.33 19.38
CA ALA A 103 0.84 -2.81 19.66
C ALA A 103 0.83 -4.07 20.54
N SER A 104 1.76 -5.01 20.29
CA SER A 104 1.85 -6.28 21.03
C SER A 104 2.13 -6.13 22.53
N LYS A 105 2.59 -4.96 22.97
CA LYS A 105 2.78 -4.66 24.41
C LYS A 105 1.48 -4.38 25.13
N PHE A 106 0.41 -4.07 24.42
CA PHE A 106 -0.85 -3.59 24.98
C PHE A 106 -2.03 -4.47 24.60
N VAL A 107 -2.01 -5.12 23.45
CA VAL A 107 -3.14 -5.89 22.92
C VAL A 107 -2.68 -7.21 22.32
N LYS A 108 -3.63 -8.14 22.12
CA LYS A 108 -3.39 -9.42 21.45
C LYS A 108 -3.93 -9.43 20.02
N VAL A 109 -4.89 -8.57 19.73
CA VAL A 109 -5.50 -8.42 18.40
C VAL A 109 -5.46 -6.95 18.00
N VAL A 110 -5.10 -6.69 16.75
CA VAL A 110 -5.12 -5.35 16.16
C VAL A 110 -5.91 -5.33 14.87
N LEU A 111 -6.70 -4.28 14.66
CA LEU A 111 -7.44 -4.04 13.42
C LEU A 111 -6.58 -3.20 12.47
N SER A 112 -6.54 -3.59 11.19
CA SER A 112 -5.85 -2.89 10.11
C SER A 112 -6.81 -2.35 9.08
N GLY A 113 -6.45 -1.24 8.44
CA GLY A 113 -7.17 -0.65 7.31
C GLY A 113 -6.81 -1.25 5.94
N ALA A 114 -6.04 -2.33 5.89
CA ALA A 114 -5.65 -2.96 4.63
C ALA A 114 -6.86 -3.45 3.83
N GLY A 115 -6.79 -3.39 2.51
CA GLY A 115 -7.85 -3.78 1.58
C GLY A 115 -8.76 -2.63 1.13
N GLY A 116 -8.84 -1.52 1.87
CA GLY A 116 -9.71 -0.39 1.50
C GLY A 116 -9.33 0.24 0.17
N ASP A 117 -8.05 0.36 -0.12
CA ASP A 117 -7.55 0.88 -1.40
C ASP A 117 -7.86 -0.07 -2.57
N GLU A 118 -7.59 -1.34 -2.40
CA GLU A 118 -7.72 -2.35 -3.44
C GLU A 118 -9.17 -2.64 -3.81
N LEU A 119 -10.07 -2.65 -2.82
CA LEU A 119 -11.50 -2.89 -3.05
C LEU A 119 -12.21 -1.67 -3.67
N PHE A 120 -11.82 -0.46 -3.28
CA PHE A 120 -12.52 0.78 -3.63
C PHE A 120 -11.73 1.72 -4.54
N ALA A 121 -10.73 1.19 -5.25
CA ALA A 121 -9.94 1.92 -6.24
C ALA A 121 -9.19 3.13 -5.64
N GLY A 122 -8.43 2.90 -4.58
CA GLY A 122 -7.66 3.94 -3.88
C GLY A 122 -6.44 4.47 -4.63
N TYR A 123 -6.05 3.87 -5.75
CA TYR A 123 -4.91 4.27 -6.56
C TYR A 123 -5.33 4.72 -7.98
N PRO A 124 -6.08 5.81 -8.16
CA PRO A 124 -6.65 6.20 -9.45
C PRO A 124 -5.63 6.24 -10.59
N TRP A 125 -4.41 6.74 -10.32
CA TRP A 125 -3.34 6.82 -11.31
C TRP A 125 -2.86 5.47 -11.88
N ARG A 126 -3.14 4.36 -11.20
CA ARG A 126 -2.84 3.02 -11.71
C ARG A 126 -3.85 2.60 -12.75
N TYR A 127 -5.12 2.88 -12.48
CA TYR A 127 -6.25 2.45 -13.30
C TYR A 127 -6.44 3.33 -14.54
N PHE A 128 -6.22 4.63 -14.40
CA PHE A 128 -6.35 5.56 -15.53
C PHE A 128 -5.39 5.23 -16.69
N ARG A 129 -4.25 4.63 -16.42
CA ARG A 129 -3.29 4.19 -17.43
C ARG A 129 -3.78 3.03 -18.28
N THR A 130 -4.73 2.26 -17.76
CA THR A 130 -5.19 1.01 -18.36
C THR A 130 -6.57 1.13 -19.00
N MET A 131 -7.13 2.33 -19.12
CA MET A 131 -8.48 2.55 -19.64
C MET A 131 -8.57 2.47 -21.17
N VAL A 132 -7.48 2.77 -21.88
CA VAL A 132 -7.49 2.86 -23.36
C VAL A 132 -6.58 1.78 -23.91
N ASN A 133 -7.17 0.73 -24.47
CA ASN A 133 -6.47 -0.40 -25.04
C ASN A 133 -7.14 -0.84 -26.34
N GLU A 134 -6.36 -1.39 -27.27
CA GLU A 134 -6.87 -1.95 -28.51
C GLU A 134 -7.47 -3.33 -28.30
N ASN A 135 -6.90 -4.11 -27.40
CA ASN A 135 -7.33 -5.47 -27.04
C ASN A 135 -6.69 -5.88 -25.70
N PHE A 136 -6.96 -7.11 -25.29
CA PHE A 136 -6.44 -7.66 -24.03
C PHE A 136 -4.92 -7.73 -23.96
N GLU A 137 -4.25 -8.08 -25.05
CA GLU A 137 -2.78 -8.18 -25.05
C GLU A 137 -2.11 -6.80 -24.92
N ASP A 138 -2.67 -5.76 -25.55
CA ASP A 138 -2.22 -4.37 -25.38
C ASP A 138 -2.40 -3.90 -23.92
N TYR A 139 -3.52 -4.25 -23.28
CA TYR A 139 -3.73 -4.00 -21.85
C TYR A 139 -2.66 -4.71 -21.00
N ILE A 140 -2.40 -5.99 -21.26
CA ILE A 140 -1.38 -6.76 -20.52
C ILE A 140 -0.02 -6.10 -20.66
N ASP A 141 0.40 -5.70 -21.86
CA ASP A 141 1.68 -5.08 -22.10
C ASP A 141 1.84 -3.76 -21.35
N LYS A 142 0.83 -2.88 -21.43
CA LYS A 142 0.84 -1.57 -20.75
C LYS A 142 0.84 -1.72 -19.23
N TYR A 143 0.03 -2.61 -18.70
CA TYR A 143 -0.11 -2.77 -17.25
C TYR A 143 1.07 -3.54 -16.65
N TYR A 144 1.58 -4.53 -17.35
CA TYR A 144 2.81 -5.23 -16.98
C TYR A 144 4.01 -4.28 -16.90
N LEU A 145 4.23 -3.42 -17.89
CA LEU A 145 5.30 -2.41 -17.85
C LEU A 145 5.20 -1.49 -16.64
N TYR A 146 3.99 -1.14 -16.22
CA TYR A 146 3.80 -0.34 -15.01
C TYR A 146 4.29 -1.08 -13.76
N TRP A 147 4.09 -2.41 -13.68
CA TRP A 147 4.49 -3.22 -12.52
C TRP A 147 5.97 -3.62 -12.52
N GLN A 148 6.67 -3.47 -13.62
CA GLN A 148 8.13 -3.65 -13.70
C GLN A 148 8.88 -2.46 -13.08
N ARG A 149 8.87 -2.34 -11.74
CA ARG A 149 9.40 -1.14 -11.06
C ARG A 149 10.85 -1.24 -10.65
N LEU A 150 11.38 -2.44 -10.43
CA LEU A 150 12.72 -2.63 -9.87
C LEU A 150 13.76 -2.88 -10.96
N VAL A 151 13.48 -3.79 -11.88
CA VAL A 151 14.41 -4.22 -12.91
C VAL A 151 13.65 -4.36 -14.22
N SER A 152 14.15 -3.74 -15.27
CA SER A 152 13.59 -3.91 -16.61
C SER A 152 13.90 -5.31 -17.17
N ASN A 153 13.06 -5.81 -18.08
CA ASN A 153 13.33 -7.10 -18.73
C ASN A 153 14.69 -7.12 -19.46
N SER A 154 15.15 -5.98 -19.98
CA SER A 154 16.45 -5.87 -20.64
C SER A 154 17.63 -6.14 -19.69
N ASP A 155 17.44 -5.88 -18.41
CA ASP A 155 18.51 -6.00 -17.40
C ASP A 155 18.48 -7.34 -16.65
N LEU A 156 17.39 -8.12 -16.79
CA LEU A 156 17.23 -9.40 -16.09
C LEU A 156 18.36 -10.38 -16.39
N LYS A 157 18.82 -10.45 -17.64
CA LYS A 157 19.94 -11.33 -18.06
C LYS A 157 21.23 -10.99 -17.33
N ASN A 158 21.51 -9.70 -17.13
CA ASN A 158 22.70 -9.26 -16.40
C ASN A 158 22.56 -9.56 -14.90
N LEU A 159 21.39 -9.26 -14.33
CA LEU A 159 21.11 -9.50 -12.91
C LEU A 159 21.18 -10.97 -12.54
N PHE A 160 20.57 -11.83 -13.36
CA PHE A 160 20.51 -13.28 -13.13
C PHE A 160 21.62 -14.05 -13.86
N SER A 161 22.67 -13.38 -14.34
CA SER A 161 23.76 -14.04 -15.09
C SER A 161 24.29 -15.32 -14.47
N PRO A 162 24.45 -15.47 -13.14
CA PRO A 162 24.92 -16.72 -12.52
C PRO A 162 23.96 -17.90 -12.69
N ILE A 163 22.66 -17.64 -12.81
CA ILE A 163 21.61 -18.66 -12.89
C ILE A 163 20.78 -18.51 -14.18
N TRP A 164 21.27 -17.75 -15.15
CA TRP A 164 20.49 -17.40 -16.34
C TRP A 164 19.96 -18.61 -17.09
N LYS A 165 20.75 -19.67 -17.19
CA LYS A 165 20.35 -20.92 -17.87
C LYS A 165 19.17 -21.64 -17.22
N ASP A 166 18.92 -21.36 -15.93
CA ASP A 166 17.83 -21.98 -15.18
C ASP A 166 16.54 -21.16 -15.28
N VAL A 167 16.62 -19.91 -15.74
CA VAL A 167 15.49 -18.95 -15.74
C VAL A 167 15.23 -18.29 -17.10
N ASP A 168 16.03 -18.56 -18.13
CA ASP A 168 15.96 -17.88 -19.43
C ASP A 168 14.68 -18.21 -20.24
N GLU A 169 14.01 -19.32 -19.92
CA GLU A 169 12.71 -19.69 -20.51
C GLU A 169 11.52 -19.05 -19.76
N VAL A 170 11.75 -18.41 -18.59
CA VAL A 170 10.68 -17.81 -17.79
C VAL A 170 10.44 -16.37 -18.23
N TRP A 171 9.29 -16.12 -18.80
CA TRP A 171 8.87 -14.77 -19.09
C TRP A 171 7.85 -14.28 -18.05
N THR A 172 8.26 -13.33 -17.22
CA THR A 172 7.42 -12.82 -16.11
C THR A 172 6.13 -12.15 -16.59
N ARG A 173 6.05 -11.72 -17.86
CA ARG A 173 4.82 -11.25 -18.49
C ARG A 173 3.76 -12.36 -18.59
N ASP A 174 4.15 -13.60 -18.85
CA ASP A 174 3.20 -14.71 -18.91
C ASP A 174 2.65 -15.02 -17.52
N ILE A 175 3.50 -15.01 -16.49
CA ILE A 175 3.06 -15.13 -15.09
C ILE A 175 2.07 -14.03 -14.73
N PHE A 176 2.34 -12.79 -15.16
CA PHE A 176 1.44 -11.66 -14.95
C PHE A 176 0.09 -11.86 -15.66
N ARG A 177 0.11 -12.31 -16.92
CA ARG A 177 -1.08 -12.61 -17.73
C ARG A 177 -1.92 -13.73 -17.14
N ASP A 178 -1.27 -14.77 -16.61
CA ASP A 178 -1.94 -15.95 -16.05
C ASP A 178 -2.80 -15.64 -14.83
N VAL A 179 -2.56 -14.55 -14.12
CA VAL A 179 -3.43 -14.08 -13.02
C VAL A 179 -4.85 -13.84 -13.51
N PHE A 180 -5.04 -13.46 -14.78
CA PHE A 180 -6.34 -13.14 -15.35
C PHE A 180 -7.09 -14.37 -15.88
N LEU A 181 -6.48 -15.56 -16.00
CA LEU A 181 -7.09 -16.76 -16.59
C LEU A 181 -8.36 -17.21 -15.87
N SER A 182 -8.50 -16.91 -14.59
CA SER A 182 -9.70 -17.24 -13.80
C SER A 182 -10.71 -16.09 -13.70
N HIS A 183 -10.50 -15.01 -14.44
CA HIS A 183 -11.34 -13.82 -14.40
C HIS A 183 -12.07 -13.65 -15.74
N ASP A 184 -13.20 -14.32 -15.87
CA ASP A 184 -14.01 -14.28 -17.09
C ASP A 184 -14.96 -13.05 -17.04
N GLN A 185 -14.51 -11.93 -17.60
CA GLN A 185 -15.33 -10.74 -17.80
C GLN A 185 -15.12 -10.19 -19.21
N SER A 186 -16.15 -9.53 -19.76
CA SER A 186 -15.99 -8.79 -21.01
C SER A 186 -14.95 -7.68 -20.87
N LEU A 187 -14.32 -7.30 -21.97
CA LEU A 187 -13.33 -6.23 -22.07
C LEU A 187 -13.76 -5.22 -23.15
N ASP A 188 -15.02 -4.82 -23.11
CA ASP A 188 -15.63 -3.98 -24.13
C ASP A 188 -15.55 -2.49 -23.78
N THR A 189 -15.40 -2.17 -22.49
CA THR A 189 -15.43 -0.81 -21.97
C THR A 189 -14.18 -0.46 -21.15
N PRO A 190 -13.83 0.85 -21.01
CA PRO A 190 -12.75 1.27 -20.11
C PRO A 190 -12.95 0.79 -18.65
N GLU A 191 -14.19 0.72 -18.19
CA GLU A 191 -14.55 0.23 -16.86
C GLU A 191 -14.19 -1.25 -16.66
N ASP A 192 -14.28 -2.06 -17.72
CA ASP A 192 -13.91 -3.48 -17.65
C ASP A 192 -12.40 -3.64 -17.40
N TYR A 193 -11.57 -2.85 -18.08
CA TYR A 193 -10.12 -2.84 -17.83
C TYR A 193 -9.77 -2.36 -16.42
N ILE A 194 -10.52 -1.41 -15.86
CA ILE A 194 -10.35 -0.99 -14.47
C ILE A 194 -10.70 -2.13 -13.52
N ASN A 195 -11.81 -2.84 -13.74
CA ASN A 195 -12.19 -4.00 -12.94
C ASN A 195 -11.13 -5.11 -13.01
N HIS A 196 -10.54 -5.36 -14.18
CA HIS A 196 -9.42 -6.29 -14.32
C HIS A 196 -8.22 -5.85 -13.49
N SER A 197 -7.89 -4.56 -13.50
CA SER A 197 -6.79 -4.01 -12.71
C SER A 197 -7.06 -4.14 -11.20
N LEU A 198 -8.28 -3.87 -10.75
CA LEU A 198 -8.68 -4.07 -9.35
C LEU A 198 -8.61 -5.55 -8.95
N TYR A 199 -9.08 -6.44 -9.82
CA TYR A 199 -8.95 -7.88 -9.59
C TYR A 199 -7.48 -8.31 -9.46
N PHE A 200 -6.62 -7.87 -10.37
CA PHE A 200 -5.19 -8.16 -10.32
C PHE A 200 -4.56 -7.66 -9.02
N GLU A 201 -4.84 -6.43 -8.61
CA GLU A 201 -4.28 -5.86 -7.38
C GLU A 201 -4.78 -6.60 -6.13
N THR A 202 -6.03 -6.99 -6.10
CA THR A 202 -6.58 -7.80 -5.00
C THR A 202 -5.92 -9.17 -4.91
N LYS A 203 -5.67 -9.82 -6.05
CA LYS A 203 -5.05 -11.17 -6.11
C LYS A 203 -3.55 -11.16 -5.83
N THR A 204 -2.84 -10.10 -6.15
CA THR A 204 -1.38 -10.07 -6.12
C THR A 204 -0.83 -9.04 -5.12
N PHE A 205 -1.09 -7.77 -5.35
CA PHE A 205 -0.55 -6.68 -4.54
C PHE A 205 -1.07 -6.73 -3.10
N LEU A 206 -2.38 -6.83 -2.92
CA LEU A 206 -3.00 -6.96 -1.60
C LEU A 206 -2.52 -8.22 -0.88
N HIS A 207 -2.48 -9.36 -1.57
CA HIS A 207 -1.93 -10.59 -1.00
C HIS A 207 -0.52 -10.36 -0.43
N GLY A 208 0.34 -9.68 -1.17
CA GLY A 208 1.67 -9.33 -0.71
C GLY A 208 1.68 -8.44 0.53
N LEU A 209 0.78 -7.47 0.64
CA LEU A 209 0.63 -6.62 1.82
C LEU A 209 0.19 -7.44 3.04
N LEU A 210 -0.80 -8.33 2.87
CA LEU A 210 -1.31 -9.18 3.94
C LEU A 210 -0.25 -10.15 4.47
N VAL A 211 0.55 -10.76 3.59
CA VAL A 211 1.66 -11.63 4.01
C VAL A 211 2.67 -10.87 4.87
N VAL A 212 2.99 -9.63 4.50
CA VAL A 212 3.90 -8.80 5.31
C VAL A 212 3.28 -8.45 6.66
N GLU A 213 2.04 -8.01 6.69
CA GLU A 213 1.35 -7.66 7.93
C GLU A 213 1.23 -8.86 8.86
N ASP A 214 0.84 -10.02 8.34
CA ASP A 214 0.71 -11.26 9.11
C ASP A 214 2.06 -11.72 9.68
N LYS A 215 3.07 -11.91 8.85
CA LYS A 215 4.38 -12.38 9.29
C LYS A 215 5.02 -11.44 10.33
N LEU A 216 4.88 -10.13 10.15
CA LEU A 216 5.50 -9.16 11.05
C LEU A 216 4.71 -8.94 12.35
N SER A 217 3.39 -9.06 12.33
CA SER A 217 2.59 -9.05 13.56
C SER A 217 2.78 -10.34 14.35
N MET A 218 2.79 -11.49 13.69
CA MET A 218 3.04 -12.77 14.32
C MET A 218 4.46 -12.91 14.87
N ALA A 219 5.46 -12.21 14.32
CA ALA A 219 6.79 -12.08 14.93
C ALA A 219 6.77 -11.53 16.36
N HIS A 220 5.68 -10.85 16.73
CA HIS A 220 5.44 -10.30 18.06
C HIS A 220 4.27 -10.98 18.81
N GLY A 221 3.71 -12.07 18.30
CA GLY A 221 2.55 -12.74 18.87
C GLY A 221 1.30 -11.87 18.89
N LEU A 222 1.14 -11.03 17.87
CA LEU A 222 0.01 -10.12 17.67
C LEU A 222 -0.81 -10.62 16.47
N GLU A 223 -2.11 -10.85 16.67
CA GLU A 223 -3.02 -11.20 15.59
C GLU A 223 -3.51 -9.94 14.87
N ASN A 224 -3.29 -9.86 13.56
CA ASN A 224 -3.80 -8.77 12.73
C ASN A 224 -5.09 -9.19 12.03
N ARG A 225 -6.13 -8.37 12.12
CA ARG A 225 -7.40 -8.56 11.44
C ARG A 225 -7.71 -7.40 10.51
N VAL A 226 -8.30 -7.73 9.36
CA VAL A 226 -8.52 -6.81 8.23
C VAL A 226 -10.02 -6.70 7.89
N PRO A 227 -10.80 -5.87 8.60
CA PRO A 227 -12.26 -5.81 8.45
C PRO A 227 -12.72 -5.46 7.03
N PHE A 228 -11.93 -4.74 6.24
CA PHE A 228 -12.27 -4.49 4.83
C PHE A 228 -12.35 -5.77 4.00
N LEU A 229 -11.73 -6.87 4.45
CA LEU A 229 -11.74 -8.16 3.75
C LEU A 229 -12.81 -9.12 4.30
N ASP A 230 -13.79 -8.62 5.03
CA ASP A 230 -15.01 -9.37 5.30
C ASP A 230 -15.66 -9.82 4.00
N ASN A 231 -16.10 -11.07 3.93
CA ASN A 231 -16.58 -11.68 2.69
C ASN A 231 -17.75 -10.92 2.08
N ASP A 232 -18.70 -10.46 2.90
CA ASP A 232 -19.89 -9.74 2.42
C ASP A 232 -19.48 -8.37 1.85
N LEU A 233 -18.52 -7.71 2.49
CA LEU A 233 -17.99 -6.43 2.02
C LEU A 233 -17.18 -6.58 0.73
N VAL A 234 -16.37 -7.64 0.62
CA VAL A 234 -15.63 -7.96 -0.61
C VAL A 234 -16.60 -8.24 -1.75
N GLU A 235 -17.62 -9.08 -1.51
CA GLU A 235 -18.63 -9.38 -2.52
C GLU A 235 -19.40 -8.13 -2.98
N PHE A 236 -19.77 -7.27 -2.05
CA PHE A 236 -20.36 -5.96 -2.35
C PHE A 236 -19.41 -5.11 -3.20
N ALA A 237 -18.16 -4.98 -2.79
CA ALA A 237 -17.18 -4.18 -3.49
C ALA A 237 -16.92 -4.70 -4.91
N MET A 238 -16.87 -6.01 -5.11
CA MET A 238 -16.70 -6.61 -6.45
C MET A 238 -17.90 -6.34 -7.38
N LYS A 239 -19.12 -6.24 -6.84
CA LYS A 239 -20.32 -5.90 -7.58
C LYS A 239 -20.54 -4.39 -7.77
N CYS A 240 -19.83 -3.57 -7.01
CA CYS A 240 -19.97 -2.12 -7.03
C CYS A 240 -19.45 -1.55 -8.37
N PRO A 241 -20.27 -0.79 -9.12
CA PRO A 241 -19.84 -0.18 -10.38
C PRO A 241 -18.59 0.71 -10.21
N VAL A 242 -17.71 0.69 -11.19
CA VAL A 242 -16.47 1.51 -11.19
C VAL A 242 -16.79 3.00 -11.02
N SER A 243 -17.87 3.48 -11.60
CA SER A 243 -18.33 4.88 -11.49
C SER A 243 -18.67 5.32 -10.06
N LEU A 244 -18.93 4.39 -9.14
CA LEU A 244 -19.10 4.67 -7.71
C LEU A 244 -17.77 4.59 -6.93
N LYS A 245 -16.75 4.01 -7.51
CA LYS A 245 -15.41 3.92 -6.92
C LYS A 245 -14.50 5.05 -7.38
N LEU A 246 -14.58 5.43 -8.67
CA LEU A 246 -13.72 6.41 -9.32
C LEU A 246 -14.54 7.53 -9.94
N LYS A 247 -14.11 8.78 -9.73
CA LYS A 247 -14.61 9.95 -10.45
C LYS A 247 -13.82 10.21 -11.73
N ASN A 248 -14.33 11.12 -12.54
CA ASN A 248 -13.65 11.72 -13.70
C ASN A 248 -13.23 10.75 -14.81
N LEU A 249 -13.80 9.54 -14.87
CA LEU A 249 -13.48 8.53 -15.90
C LEU A 249 -13.55 9.09 -17.32
N LYS A 250 -14.58 9.91 -17.62
CA LYS A 250 -14.77 10.51 -18.95
C LYS A 250 -13.73 11.59 -19.28
N GLU A 251 -13.25 12.30 -18.28
CA GLU A 251 -12.23 13.36 -18.45
C GLU A 251 -10.86 12.72 -18.65
N VAL A 252 -10.56 11.68 -17.89
CA VAL A 252 -9.30 10.92 -18.01
C VAL A 252 -9.17 10.26 -19.38
N ALA A 253 -10.25 9.68 -19.90
CA ALA A 253 -10.27 9.11 -21.26
C ALA A 253 -9.97 10.15 -22.38
N ARG A 254 -10.11 11.46 -22.09
CA ARG A 254 -9.79 12.57 -22.99
C ARG A 254 -8.39 13.15 -22.80
N ILE A 255 -7.64 12.73 -21.77
CA ILE A 255 -6.29 13.24 -21.55
C ILE A 255 -5.41 12.80 -22.71
N ASN A 256 -4.95 13.78 -23.47
CA ASN A 256 -4.12 13.59 -24.64
C ASN A 256 -2.82 12.89 -24.23
N GLU A 257 -2.57 11.69 -24.74
CA GLU A 257 -1.34 10.93 -24.49
C GLU A 257 -0.07 11.70 -24.92
N ASN A 258 -0.20 12.70 -25.79
CA ASN A 258 0.87 13.56 -26.27
C ASN A 258 1.11 14.80 -25.39
N ALA A 259 0.41 14.97 -24.27
CA ALA A 259 0.68 16.07 -23.36
C ALA A 259 2.09 15.94 -22.79
N THR A 260 2.89 17.00 -22.96
CA THR A 260 4.24 17.10 -22.40
C THR A 260 4.17 17.31 -20.90
N GLY A 261 4.95 16.56 -20.13
CA GLY A 261 5.05 16.68 -18.67
C GLY A 261 5.03 15.32 -17.96
N ASP A 262 5.38 15.32 -16.70
CA ASP A 262 5.29 14.13 -15.88
C ASP A 262 3.81 13.79 -15.61
N LYS A 263 3.31 12.81 -16.36
CA LYS A 263 1.93 12.32 -16.24
C LYS A 263 1.63 11.83 -14.82
N GLN A 264 2.63 11.35 -14.10
CA GLN A 264 2.48 10.91 -12.73
C GLN A 264 2.16 12.08 -11.79
N THR A 265 2.83 13.21 -11.94
CA THR A 265 2.56 14.44 -11.17
C THR A 265 1.20 15.03 -11.54
N GLN A 266 0.86 15.08 -12.82
CA GLN A 266 -0.47 15.57 -13.27
C GLN A 266 -1.62 14.71 -12.74
N PHE A 267 -1.44 13.40 -12.66
CA PHE A 267 -2.43 12.50 -12.06
C PHE A 267 -2.44 12.57 -10.54
N PHE A 268 -1.31 12.80 -9.89
CA PHE A 268 -1.23 12.96 -8.43
C PHE A 268 -1.97 14.20 -7.92
N GLU A 269 -1.98 15.28 -8.68
CA GLU A 269 -2.69 16.50 -8.30
C GLU A 269 -4.23 16.37 -8.33
N GLN A 270 -4.75 15.33 -9.02
CA GLN A 270 -6.19 15.03 -9.13
C GLN A 270 -6.64 13.84 -8.27
N THR A 271 -5.86 13.40 -7.33
CA THR A 271 -6.01 12.11 -6.62
C THR A 271 -7.10 12.02 -5.55
N GLN A 272 -8.08 12.90 -5.54
CA GLN A 272 -9.33 12.70 -4.76
C GLN A 272 -10.35 11.81 -5.49
N ASP A 273 -9.98 11.25 -6.65
CA ASP A 273 -10.91 10.54 -7.52
C ASP A 273 -11.22 9.11 -7.09
N GLY A 274 -10.39 8.52 -6.22
CA GLY A 274 -10.60 7.16 -5.71
C GLY A 274 -11.51 7.07 -4.49
N LYS A 275 -12.01 5.88 -4.20
CA LYS A 275 -12.81 5.54 -3.02
C LYS A 275 -14.10 6.34 -2.85
N GLN A 276 -14.74 6.75 -3.92
CA GLN A 276 -15.84 7.72 -3.85
C GLN A 276 -16.97 7.28 -2.91
N ILE A 277 -17.50 6.07 -3.10
CA ILE A 277 -18.55 5.54 -2.23
C ILE A 277 -18.10 5.45 -0.77
N LEU A 278 -16.85 5.04 -0.52
CA LEU A 278 -16.32 4.96 0.83
C LEU A 278 -16.18 6.36 1.46
N ARG A 279 -15.67 7.34 0.70
CA ARG A 279 -15.59 8.74 1.14
C ARG A 279 -16.97 9.30 1.51
N GLU A 280 -17.96 9.06 0.67
CA GLU A 280 -19.33 9.55 0.89
C GLU A 280 -19.96 8.97 2.16
N VAL A 281 -19.78 7.67 2.39
CA VAL A 281 -20.26 7.02 3.61
C VAL A 281 -19.51 7.53 4.83
N MET A 282 -18.18 7.58 4.76
CA MET A 282 -17.34 7.92 5.91
C MET A 282 -17.35 9.40 6.28
N ASN A 283 -17.73 10.30 5.37
CA ASN A 283 -18.00 11.72 5.70
C ASN A 283 -19.04 11.93 6.83
N ARG A 284 -19.80 10.89 7.15
CA ARG A 284 -20.78 10.91 8.25
C ARG A 284 -20.17 10.55 9.60
N ILE A 285 -18.97 9.98 9.61
CA ILE A 285 -18.35 9.33 10.77
C ILE A 285 -17.01 9.94 11.14
N ILE A 286 -16.21 10.28 10.13
CA ILE A 286 -14.84 10.83 10.31
C ILE A 286 -14.76 12.27 9.79
N PRO A 287 -13.82 13.08 10.28
CA PRO A 287 -13.66 14.47 9.86
C PRO A 287 -13.48 14.59 8.34
N LYS A 288 -14.10 15.62 7.77
CA LYS A 288 -14.11 15.86 6.32
C LYS A 288 -12.69 16.08 5.76
N GLU A 289 -11.82 16.68 6.53
CA GLU A 289 -10.42 16.91 6.18
C GLU A 289 -9.69 15.59 5.87
N VAL A 290 -10.07 14.50 6.54
CA VAL A 290 -9.50 13.17 6.31
C VAL A 290 -10.13 12.48 5.10
N THR A 291 -11.46 12.59 4.95
CA THR A 291 -12.13 12.00 3.78
C THR A 291 -11.79 12.72 2.49
N ASP A 292 -11.54 14.02 2.53
CA ASP A 292 -11.12 14.84 1.38
C ASP A 292 -9.61 14.81 1.16
N ALA A 293 -8.82 14.19 2.05
CA ALA A 293 -7.39 14.12 1.91
C ALA A 293 -6.97 13.34 0.65
N LYS A 294 -5.86 13.76 0.06
CA LYS A 294 -5.22 13.02 -1.03
C LYS A 294 -4.66 11.71 -0.50
N LYS A 295 -4.71 10.66 -1.33
CA LYS A 295 -4.08 9.39 -0.96
C LYS A 295 -2.57 9.57 -0.79
N GLN A 296 -2.09 9.26 0.40
CA GLN A 296 -0.68 9.14 0.72
C GLN A 296 -0.35 7.68 1.00
N GLY A 297 0.77 7.19 0.45
CA GLY A 297 1.26 5.86 0.78
C GLY A 297 1.95 5.88 2.15
N PHE A 298 1.77 4.83 2.92
CA PHE A 298 2.54 4.64 4.14
C PHE A 298 3.98 4.25 3.77
N SER A 299 4.91 5.17 3.91
CA SER A 299 6.33 4.99 3.54
C SER A 299 7.22 5.78 4.49
N GLY A 300 8.37 5.21 4.83
CA GLY A 300 9.43 5.94 5.54
C GLY A 300 10.22 6.85 4.60
N PRO A 301 10.98 7.82 5.14
CA PRO A 301 11.84 8.71 4.36
C PRO A 301 13.14 8.00 3.92
N ASP A 302 12.99 6.85 3.28
CA ASP A 302 14.07 5.92 2.97
C ASP A 302 15.14 6.55 2.06
N SER A 303 14.72 7.32 1.05
CA SER A 303 15.67 7.96 0.13
C SER A 303 16.56 8.99 0.84
N SER A 304 16.00 9.76 1.77
CA SER A 304 16.75 10.71 2.55
C SER A 304 17.70 10.00 3.52
N TRP A 305 17.22 8.99 4.22
CA TRP A 305 18.03 8.25 5.19
C TRP A 305 19.16 7.45 4.53
N PHE A 306 18.91 6.78 3.38
CA PHE A 306 19.95 6.05 2.66
C PHE A 306 20.98 6.93 1.95
N LYS A 307 20.63 8.17 1.60
CA LYS A 307 21.60 9.15 1.10
C LYS A 307 22.37 9.86 2.23
N GLY A 308 21.82 9.89 3.43
CA GLY A 308 22.34 10.51 4.62
C GLY A 308 22.94 9.51 5.63
N ASP A 309 22.32 9.42 6.78
CA ASP A 309 22.87 8.73 7.98
C ASP A 309 23.09 7.22 7.79
N SER A 310 22.28 6.56 6.96
CA SER A 310 22.36 5.12 6.72
C SER A 310 23.29 4.73 5.56
N ILE A 311 23.93 5.68 4.87
CA ILE A 311 24.76 5.38 3.68
C ILE A 311 25.94 4.46 4.00
N GLU A 312 26.57 4.62 5.15
CA GLU A 312 27.73 3.80 5.55
C GLU A 312 27.31 2.34 5.85
N PHE A 313 26.10 2.14 6.37
CA PHE A 313 25.56 0.79 6.50
C PHE A 313 25.38 0.13 5.12
N VAL A 314 24.78 0.83 4.17
CA VAL A 314 24.56 0.31 2.81
C VAL A 314 25.90 -0.03 2.14
N LYS A 315 26.88 0.89 2.16
CA LYS A 315 28.23 0.66 1.61
C LYS A 315 28.88 -0.58 2.24
N ARG A 316 28.81 -0.71 3.56
CA ARG A 316 29.37 -1.85 4.27
C ARG A 316 28.73 -3.16 3.85
N LYS A 317 27.38 -3.18 3.66
CA LYS A 317 26.66 -4.41 3.27
C LYS A 317 26.87 -4.80 1.81
N ILE A 318 27.01 -3.81 0.90
CA ILE A 318 27.11 -4.08 -0.55
C ILE A 318 28.57 -4.19 -1.01
N LEU A 319 29.48 -3.40 -0.43
CA LEU A 319 30.87 -3.26 -0.94
C LEU A 319 31.88 -4.09 -0.12
N GLN A 320 31.48 -4.78 0.92
CA GLN A 320 32.39 -5.69 1.64
C GLN A 320 32.80 -6.88 0.75
N LYS A 321 34.07 -7.33 0.91
CA LYS A 321 34.60 -8.51 0.16
C LYS A 321 33.78 -9.79 0.35
N ASP A 322 33.05 -9.90 1.49
CA ASP A 322 32.20 -11.04 1.86
C ASP A 322 30.71 -10.77 1.56
N ALA A 323 30.37 -9.67 0.90
CA ALA A 323 29.00 -9.41 0.43
C ALA A 323 28.66 -10.44 -0.65
N ARG A 324 27.71 -11.33 -0.37
CA ARG A 324 27.21 -12.38 -1.26
C ARG A 324 25.80 -12.05 -1.70
#